data_025d24dfc1f5a39b639e23c51bc38546
#
_entry.id   025d24dfc1f5a39b639e23c51bc38546
#
_cell.length_a   1.000
_cell.length_b   1.000
_cell.length_c   1.000
_cell.angle_alpha   90.00
_cell.angle_beta   90.00
_cell.angle_gamma   90.00
#
_symmetry.space_group_name_H-M   'P 1'
#
loop_
_entity.id
_entity.type
_entity.pdbx_description
1 polymer ?
#
loop_
_entity_poly.entity_id
_entity_poly.type
_entity_poly.pdbx_seq_one_letter_code
_entity_poly.pdbx_strand_id
1 'polypeptide(L)'
;MSWRLLFSGLDSFTWTTIVLLATLAALILSGWLLRLERRLVPRRVGWTLLALRTSILALLLLTLLQPVLTRKSDLQQQSRIVVAVDASDSMETRDSHATLAEKLRWAQALGMLGNQETRPLIERWATTADSGQEPHWHLTDLPPQTPAEQAAARARRDQVMATLQEFDLLPRTEFARRLLTAKPTELLENLRRNLPTDLRLFAAEQLQTTPQLLNQQLQSDRQKLRPAATDTIGLLQKTLAEESAGQIRGFVLLTDGRQTTPADAAGTAELLAMINVPVYCIPIGSALQPRDLSKIGRAHV
;
A
#
# COMPACT_ATOMS: atom_id res chain seq x y z
N MET A 1 16.31 -21.57 5.89
CA MET A 1 17.46 -21.34 4.99
C MET A 1 17.63 -22.59 4.15
N SER A 2 17.28 -22.56 2.87
CA SER A 2 17.48 -23.70 1.96
C SER A 2 18.48 -23.29 0.87
N TRP A 3 19.48 -24.16 0.69
CA TRP A 3 20.43 -24.02 -0.42
C TRP A 3 19.86 -24.81 -1.60
N ARG A 4 19.84 -24.20 -2.78
CA ARG A 4 19.51 -24.91 -4.02
C ARG A 4 20.68 -24.80 -4.99
N LEU A 5 21.06 -25.92 -5.53
CA LEU A 5 22.06 -26.03 -6.58
C LEU A 5 21.32 -25.98 -7.92
N LEU A 6 21.53 -24.91 -8.66
CA LEU A 6 20.98 -24.74 -10.01
C LEU A 6 22.13 -24.88 -11.01
N PHE A 7 21.84 -25.48 -12.15
CA PHE A 7 22.80 -25.66 -13.24
C PHE A 7 22.39 -24.70 -14.36
N SER A 8 23.07 -23.55 -14.49
CA SER A 8 22.72 -22.52 -15.46
C SER A 8 23.11 -22.88 -16.90
N GLY A 9 24.02 -23.84 -17.10
CA GLY A 9 24.41 -24.33 -18.41
C GLY A 9 23.40 -25.29 -19.10
N LEU A 10 22.26 -25.60 -18.45
CA LEU A 10 21.31 -26.63 -18.89
C LEU A 10 19.92 -26.04 -19.23
N ASP A 11 19.87 -24.86 -19.85
CA ASP A 11 18.60 -24.18 -20.14
C ASP A 11 17.72 -24.83 -21.21
N SER A 12 18.25 -25.79 -22.00
CA SER A 12 17.45 -26.53 -22.97
C SER A 12 17.64 -28.04 -22.84
N PHE A 13 16.56 -28.80 -22.96
CA PHE A 13 16.56 -30.27 -22.93
C PHE A 13 17.51 -30.87 -23.98
N THR A 14 17.61 -30.24 -25.15
CA THR A 14 18.50 -30.67 -26.24
C THR A 14 19.97 -30.51 -25.86
N TRP A 15 20.36 -29.43 -25.18
CA TRP A 15 21.73 -29.19 -24.76
C TRP A 15 22.18 -30.15 -23.66
N THR A 16 21.28 -30.44 -22.70
CA THR A 16 21.55 -31.46 -21.65
C THR A 16 21.77 -32.83 -22.19
N THR A 17 20.98 -33.26 -23.18
CA THR A 17 21.15 -34.59 -23.81
C THR A 17 22.46 -34.69 -24.60
N ILE A 18 22.87 -33.63 -25.32
CA ILE A 18 24.16 -33.60 -26.03
C ILE A 18 25.34 -33.72 -25.08
N VAL A 19 25.34 -32.97 -23.96
CA VAL A 19 26.40 -33.00 -22.97
C VAL A 19 26.51 -34.40 -22.33
N LEU A 20 25.37 -35.02 -22.02
CA LEU A 20 25.31 -36.35 -21.41
C LEU A 20 25.81 -37.45 -22.36
N LEU A 21 25.46 -37.38 -23.63
CA LEU A 21 25.97 -38.29 -24.66
C LEU A 21 27.47 -38.11 -24.90
N ALA A 22 27.94 -36.85 -24.96
CA ALA A 22 29.36 -36.55 -25.14
C ALA A 22 30.22 -37.07 -23.97
N THR A 23 29.76 -36.90 -22.72
CA THR A 23 30.46 -37.42 -21.54
C THR A 23 30.46 -38.94 -21.50
N LEU A 24 29.36 -39.57 -21.86
CA LEU A 24 29.29 -41.04 -21.96
C LEU A 24 30.26 -41.56 -23.02
N ALA A 25 30.29 -40.97 -24.20
CA ALA A 25 31.23 -41.31 -25.27
C ALA A 25 32.70 -41.16 -24.85
N ALA A 26 33.03 -40.05 -24.15
CA ALA A 26 34.37 -39.80 -23.62
C ALA A 26 34.79 -40.81 -22.57
N LEU A 27 33.88 -41.26 -21.71
CA LEU A 27 34.14 -42.32 -20.72
C LEU A 27 34.39 -43.70 -21.37
N ILE A 28 33.58 -44.04 -22.39
CA ILE A 28 33.75 -45.29 -23.15
C ILE A 28 35.10 -45.26 -23.88
N LEU A 29 35.45 -44.16 -24.54
CA LEU A 29 36.73 -43.98 -25.21
C LEU A 29 37.91 -44.10 -24.25
N SER A 30 37.83 -43.47 -23.06
CA SER A 30 38.86 -43.58 -22.01
C SER A 30 39.05 -45.00 -21.52
N GLY A 31 37.96 -45.78 -21.36
CA GLY A 31 38.02 -47.20 -20.99
C GLY A 31 38.60 -48.05 -22.09
N TRP A 32 38.30 -47.76 -23.36
CA TRP A 32 38.86 -48.49 -24.50
C TRP A 32 40.37 -48.23 -24.67
N LEU A 33 40.80 -46.96 -24.57
CA LEU A 33 42.22 -46.58 -24.54
C LEU A 33 42.97 -47.29 -23.43
N LEU A 34 42.43 -47.38 -22.22
CA LEU A 34 43.04 -48.11 -21.13
C LEU A 34 43.26 -49.59 -21.45
N ARG A 35 42.34 -50.24 -22.17
CA ARG A 35 42.53 -51.65 -22.62
C ARG A 35 43.68 -51.80 -23.60
N LEU A 36 43.86 -50.83 -24.50
CA LEU A 36 44.98 -50.81 -25.44
C LEU A 36 46.33 -50.56 -24.74
N GLU A 37 46.34 -49.59 -23.81
CA GLU A 37 47.54 -49.20 -23.07
C GLU A 37 48.00 -50.28 -22.07
N ARG A 38 47.11 -51.14 -21.55
CA ARG A 38 47.45 -52.24 -20.64
C ARG A 38 48.48 -53.26 -21.22
N ARG A 39 48.67 -53.29 -22.53
CA ARG A 39 49.69 -54.12 -23.19
C ARG A 39 51.05 -53.45 -23.24
N LEU A 40 51.17 -52.17 -23.05
CA LEU A 40 52.39 -51.38 -23.24
C LEU A 40 52.95 -50.79 -21.96
N VAL A 41 52.10 -50.59 -20.93
CA VAL A 41 52.42 -49.77 -19.74
C VAL A 41 52.15 -50.60 -18.45
N PRO A 42 53.04 -50.52 -17.44
CA PRO A 42 52.85 -51.17 -16.16
C PRO A 42 51.54 -50.73 -15.47
N ARG A 43 50.87 -51.65 -14.79
CA ARG A 43 49.52 -51.42 -14.18
C ARG A 43 49.41 -50.13 -13.36
N ARG A 44 50.43 -49.78 -12.60
CA ARG A 44 50.45 -48.55 -11.77
C ARG A 44 50.33 -47.29 -12.62
N VAL A 45 51.06 -47.17 -13.69
CA VAL A 45 51.04 -46.01 -14.59
C VAL A 45 49.73 -45.94 -15.38
N GLY A 46 49.15 -47.10 -15.78
CA GLY A 46 47.83 -47.13 -16.44
C GLY A 46 46.70 -46.61 -15.56
N TRP A 47 46.71 -46.88 -14.25
CA TRP A 47 45.72 -46.34 -13.31
C TRP A 47 45.90 -44.85 -13.04
N THR A 48 47.13 -44.32 -12.97
CA THR A 48 47.37 -42.89 -12.83
C THR A 48 46.94 -42.11 -14.06
N LEU A 49 47.17 -42.65 -15.27
CA LEU A 49 46.70 -42.03 -16.52
C LEU A 49 45.15 -42.02 -16.61
N LEU A 50 44.49 -43.10 -16.21
CA LEU A 50 43.03 -43.12 -16.14
C LEU A 50 42.49 -42.10 -15.14
N ALA A 51 43.07 -42.05 -13.93
CA ALA A 51 42.65 -41.07 -12.92
C ALA A 51 42.83 -39.64 -13.39
N LEU A 52 43.92 -39.33 -14.09
CA LEU A 52 44.15 -38.00 -14.67
C LEU A 52 43.13 -37.66 -15.74
N ARG A 53 42.84 -38.58 -16.68
CA ARG A 53 41.83 -38.36 -17.74
C ARG A 53 40.43 -38.20 -17.17
N THR A 54 40.01 -39.01 -16.21
CA THR A 54 38.72 -38.89 -15.56
C THR A 54 38.62 -37.58 -14.75
N SER A 55 39.69 -37.15 -14.11
CA SER A 55 39.73 -35.86 -13.39
C SER A 55 39.58 -34.69 -14.35
N ILE A 56 40.27 -34.69 -15.50
CA ILE A 56 40.12 -33.63 -16.53
C ILE A 56 38.70 -33.62 -17.09
N LEU A 57 38.12 -34.80 -17.40
CA LEU A 57 36.71 -34.87 -17.87
C LEU A 57 35.72 -34.38 -16.82
N ALA A 58 35.91 -34.72 -15.54
CA ALA A 58 35.08 -34.26 -14.45
C ALA A 58 35.17 -32.72 -14.27
N LEU A 59 36.38 -32.16 -14.38
CA LEU A 59 36.57 -30.72 -14.30
C LEU A 59 35.94 -29.96 -15.49
N LEU A 60 36.07 -30.54 -16.68
CA LEU A 60 35.45 -30.00 -17.89
C LEU A 60 33.91 -30.08 -17.81
N LEU A 61 33.37 -31.17 -17.30
CA LEU A 61 31.94 -31.33 -17.04
C LEU A 61 31.45 -30.31 -16.01
N LEU A 62 32.20 -30.08 -14.93
CA LEU A 62 31.86 -29.13 -13.89
C LEU A 62 31.87 -27.71 -14.41
N THR A 63 32.83 -27.34 -15.30
CA THR A 63 32.83 -26.01 -15.97
C THR A 63 31.68 -25.84 -16.95
N LEU A 64 31.30 -26.92 -17.65
CA LEU A 64 30.20 -26.87 -18.62
C LEU A 64 28.82 -26.79 -17.96
N LEU A 65 28.65 -27.45 -16.81
CA LEU A 65 27.44 -27.46 -16.01
C LEU A 65 27.21 -26.14 -15.28
N GLN A 66 28.22 -25.27 -15.11
CA GLN A 66 28.13 -24.00 -14.40
C GLN A 66 27.26 -24.08 -13.13
N PRO A 67 27.66 -24.87 -12.13
CA PRO A 67 26.87 -25.00 -10.91
C PRO A 67 26.80 -23.63 -10.19
N VAL A 68 25.59 -23.05 -10.11
CA VAL A 68 25.30 -21.81 -9.37
C VAL A 68 24.69 -22.19 -8.03
N LEU A 69 25.41 -21.89 -6.97
CA LEU A 69 24.90 -22.09 -5.61
C LEU A 69 24.00 -20.89 -5.25
N THR A 70 22.70 -21.05 -5.45
CA THR A 70 21.73 -20.03 -5.05
C THR A 70 21.32 -20.23 -3.61
N ARG A 71 21.63 -19.24 -2.78
CA ARG A 71 21.09 -19.15 -1.44
C ARG A 71 19.75 -18.42 -1.55
N LYS A 72 18.62 -19.15 -1.46
CA LYS A 72 17.37 -18.49 -1.12
C LYS A 72 17.48 -18.03 0.33
N SER A 73 17.91 -16.81 0.55
CA SER A 73 17.47 -16.09 1.72
C SER A 73 16.01 -15.75 1.43
N ASP A 74 15.09 -16.56 1.97
CA ASP A 74 13.75 -16.06 2.25
C ASP A 74 13.92 -14.99 3.34
N LEU A 75 14.50 -13.86 2.98
CA LEU A 75 14.07 -12.61 3.53
C LEU A 75 12.63 -12.51 3.04
N GLN A 76 11.70 -13.10 3.79
CA GLN A 76 10.33 -12.64 3.80
C GLN A 76 10.43 -11.18 4.26
N GLN A 77 10.82 -10.31 3.35
CA GLN A 77 10.53 -8.90 3.47
C GLN A 77 9.02 -8.86 3.43
N GLN A 78 8.44 -8.84 4.65
CA GLN A 78 7.00 -8.82 4.80
C GLN A 78 6.51 -7.62 4.01
N SER A 79 5.79 -7.90 2.92
CA SER A 79 5.18 -6.86 2.12
C SER A 79 4.37 -5.96 3.06
N ARG A 80 4.53 -4.66 2.96
CA ARG A 80 3.89 -3.67 3.84
C ARG A 80 2.87 -2.84 3.09
N ILE A 81 1.92 -2.29 3.83
CA ILE A 81 1.00 -1.26 3.35
C ILE A 81 1.57 0.10 3.74
N VAL A 82 1.63 1.02 2.79
CA VAL A 82 1.99 2.41 3.05
C VAL A 82 0.72 3.20 3.27
N VAL A 83 0.55 3.75 4.46
CA VAL A 83 -0.54 4.67 4.80
C VAL A 83 0.02 6.08 4.81
N ALA A 84 -0.47 6.94 3.94
CA ALA A 84 0.02 8.31 3.83
C ALA A 84 -1.10 9.31 4.14
N VAL A 85 -0.78 10.28 4.98
CA VAL A 85 -1.68 11.34 5.41
C VAL A 85 -1.19 12.66 4.86
N ASP A 86 -2.07 13.34 4.16
CA ASP A 86 -1.83 14.69 3.65
C ASP A 86 -1.78 15.69 4.82
N ALA A 87 -0.70 16.45 4.87
CA ALA A 87 -0.45 17.49 5.86
C ALA A 87 -0.31 18.88 5.21
N SER A 88 -0.80 19.04 3.98
CA SER A 88 -0.81 20.33 3.27
C SER A 88 -1.71 21.36 3.93
N ASP A 89 -1.55 22.64 3.55
CA ASP A 89 -2.35 23.72 4.13
C ASP A 89 -3.84 23.59 3.85
N SER A 90 -4.23 22.95 2.73
CA SER A 90 -5.64 22.67 2.43
C SER A 90 -6.31 21.74 3.44
N MET A 91 -5.52 20.92 4.12
CA MET A 91 -6.00 20.00 5.16
C MET A 91 -6.29 20.70 6.51
N GLU A 92 -5.90 21.96 6.69
CA GLU A 92 -6.32 22.79 7.84
C GLU A 92 -7.71 23.40 7.66
N THR A 93 -8.29 23.25 6.47
CA THR A 93 -9.63 23.74 6.19
C THR A 93 -10.68 22.96 6.99
N ARG A 94 -11.74 23.64 7.40
CA ARG A 94 -12.93 23.10 8.05
C ARG A 94 -14.06 23.01 7.06
N ASP A 95 -14.77 21.90 7.03
CA ASP A 95 -15.83 21.65 6.05
C ASP A 95 -17.23 22.01 6.60
N SER A 96 -17.36 23.19 7.20
CA SER A 96 -18.65 23.67 7.74
C SER A 96 -19.77 23.76 6.70
N HIS A 97 -19.40 23.89 5.40
CA HIS A 97 -20.30 23.94 4.25
C HIS A 97 -20.71 22.59 3.69
N ALA A 98 -20.17 21.47 4.24
CA ALA A 98 -20.55 20.13 3.83
C ALA A 98 -22.04 19.87 4.01
N THR A 99 -22.60 18.99 3.17
CA THR A 99 -24.00 18.60 3.28
C THR A 99 -24.32 17.89 4.60
N LEU A 100 -25.56 17.92 5.02
CA LEU A 100 -25.99 17.20 6.22
C LEU A 100 -25.68 15.70 6.10
N ALA A 101 -25.86 15.12 4.93
CA ALA A 101 -25.57 13.72 4.67
C ALA A 101 -24.09 13.37 4.81
N GLU A 102 -23.20 14.18 4.24
CA GLU A 102 -21.75 14.02 4.41
C GLU A 102 -21.36 14.09 5.89
N LYS A 103 -21.83 15.13 6.61
CA LYS A 103 -21.54 15.31 8.04
C LYS A 103 -22.03 14.12 8.89
N LEU A 104 -23.23 13.61 8.62
CA LEU A 104 -23.75 12.42 9.32
C LEU A 104 -22.87 11.20 9.11
N ARG A 105 -22.45 10.92 7.86
CA ARG A 105 -21.56 9.79 7.56
C ARG A 105 -20.18 9.94 8.21
N TRP A 106 -19.61 11.14 8.17
CA TRP A 106 -18.30 11.39 8.77
C TRP A 106 -18.33 11.34 10.29
N ALA A 107 -19.34 11.96 10.92
CA ALA A 107 -19.50 11.90 12.37
C ALA A 107 -19.76 10.45 12.85
N GLN A 108 -20.49 9.66 12.06
CA GLN A 108 -20.65 8.23 12.30
C GLN A 108 -19.34 7.46 12.17
N ALA A 109 -18.54 7.73 11.13
CA ALA A 109 -17.25 7.09 10.92
C ALA A 109 -16.27 7.39 12.08
N LEU A 110 -16.34 8.58 12.66
CA LEU A 110 -15.56 8.96 13.85
C LEU A 110 -16.16 8.45 15.17
N GLY A 111 -17.31 7.78 15.15
CA GLY A 111 -18.01 7.30 16.36
C GLY A 111 -18.65 8.40 17.23
N MET A 112 -18.80 9.61 16.68
CA MET A 112 -19.42 10.74 17.38
C MET A 112 -20.95 10.58 17.50
N LEU A 113 -21.59 9.86 16.57
CA LEU A 113 -23.05 9.63 16.50
C LEU A 113 -23.47 8.22 16.96
N GLY A 114 -22.69 7.60 17.85
CA GLY A 114 -22.99 6.29 18.39
C GLY A 114 -22.06 5.18 17.89
N ASN A 115 -22.47 3.92 18.08
CA ASN A 115 -21.69 2.73 17.77
C ASN A 115 -22.08 2.12 16.41
N GLN A 116 -21.53 0.95 16.10
CA GLN A 116 -21.84 0.23 14.85
C GLN A 116 -23.32 -0.18 14.73
N GLU A 117 -24.02 -0.37 15.83
CA GLU A 117 -25.44 -0.74 15.83
C GLU A 117 -26.35 0.40 15.33
N THR A 118 -25.94 1.65 15.56
CA THR A 118 -26.66 2.84 15.08
C THR A 118 -26.36 3.20 13.63
N ARG A 119 -25.37 2.57 13.01
CA ARG A 119 -24.94 2.86 11.63
C ARG A 119 -26.08 2.76 10.60
N PRO A 120 -26.94 1.74 10.59
CA PRO A 120 -28.04 1.67 9.63
C PRO A 120 -29.04 2.82 9.77
N LEU A 121 -29.25 3.29 11.00
CA LEU A 121 -30.11 4.43 11.29
C LEU A 121 -29.52 5.74 10.75
N ILE A 122 -28.25 5.98 11.02
CA ILE A 122 -27.55 7.18 10.55
C ILE A 122 -27.50 7.20 9.02
N GLU A 123 -27.19 6.06 8.37
CA GLU A 123 -27.19 5.96 6.90
C GLU A 123 -28.56 6.25 6.29
N ARG A 124 -29.64 5.81 6.92
CA ARG A 124 -31.00 6.15 6.51
C ARG A 124 -31.23 7.66 6.56
N TRP A 125 -30.86 8.33 7.65
CA TRP A 125 -30.98 9.78 7.76
C TRP A 125 -30.11 10.49 6.72
N ALA A 126 -28.89 10.01 6.48
CA ALA A 126 -28.01 10.55 5.45
C ALA A 126 -28.63 10.40 4.06
N THR A 127 -29.18 9.24 3.72
CA THR A 127 -29.86 8.99 2.43
C THR A 127 -31.08 9.90 2.24
N THR A 128 -31.87 10.12 3.30
CA THR A 128 -32.99 11.08 3.25
C THR A 128 -32.50 12.50 3.01
N ALA A 129 -31.42 12.89 3.69
CA ALA A 129 -30.81 14.22 3.50
C ALA A 129 -30.22 14.39 2.08
N ASP A 130 -29.63 13.35 1.48
CA ASP A 130 -29.14 13.36 0.09
C ASP A 130 -30.27 13.58 -0.93
N SER A 131 -31.48 13.11 -0.64
CA SER A 131 -32.66 13.37 -1.48
C SER A 131 -33.23 14.79 -1.32
N GLY A 132 -32.62 15.62 -0.50
CA GLY A 132 -33.06 16.99 -0.21
C GLY A 132 -34.23 17.08 0.77
N GLN A 133 -34.56 15.97 1.43
CA GLN A 133 -35.61 15.92 2.43
C GLN A 133 -35.02 15.96 3.85
N GLU A 134 -35.76 16.56 4.79
CA GLU A 134 -35.37 16.53 6.19
C GLU A 134 -35.61 15.14 6.78
N PRO A 135 -34.62 14.52 7.44
CA PRO A 135 -34.80 13.25 8.11
C PRO A 135 -35.84 13.33 9.22
N HIS A 136 -36.62 12.28 9.38
CA HIS A 136 -37.65 12.25 10.43
C HIS A 136 -37.11 12.09 11.85
N TRP A 137 -35.78 11.83 11.98
CA TRP A 137 -35.06 11.65 13.26
C TRP A 137 -35.67 10.58 14.18
N HIS A 138 -36.46 9.66 13.58
CA HIS A 138 -37.12 8.55 14.27
C HIS A 138 -36.29 7.26 14.16
N LEU A 139 -36.47 6.34 15.12
CA LEU A 139 -35.79 5.04 15.11
C LEU A 139 -36.33 4.10 14.03
N THR A 140 -37.58 4.24 13.68
CA THR A 140 -38.27 3.44 12.64
C THR A 140 -38.35 4.22 11.32
N ASP A 141 -38.72 3.51 10.25
CA ASP A 141 -38.89 4.10 8.91
C ASP A 141 -40.14 4.97 8.80
N LEU A 142 -41.08 4.78 9.73
CA LEU A 142 -42.31 5.55 9.75
C LEU A 142 -42.13 6.89 10.46
N PRO A 143 -42.77 7.95 9.98
CA PRO A 143 -42.74 9.23 10.67
C PRO A 143 -43.40 9.12 12.05
N PRO A 144 -42.93 9.93 13.04
CA PRO A 144 -43.46 9.89 14.39
C PRO A 144 -44.96 10.30 14.39
N GLN A 145 -45.81 9.43 14.88
CA GLN A 145 -47.27 9.64 14.85
C GLN A 145 -47.82 10.19 16.16
N THR A 146 -47.19 9.83 17.29
CA THR A 146 -47.65 10.30 18.60
C THR A 146 -46.92 11.56 19.06
N PRO A 147 -47.51 12.41 19.90
CA PRO A 147 -46.82 13.57 20.48
C PRO A 147 -45.50 13.22 21.22
N ALA A 148 -45.48 12.05 21.87
CA ALA A 148 -44.29 11.57 22.58
C ALA A 148 -43.18 11.19 21.59
N GLU A 149 -43.49 10.52 20.48
CA GLU A 149 -42.50 10.17 19.42
C GLU A 149 -41.99 11.42 18.75
N GLN A 150 -42.84 12.43 18.51
CA GLN A 150 -42.42 13.72 17.94
C GLN A 150 -41.46 14.47 18.89
N ALA A 151 -41.74 14.46 20.19
CA ALA A 151 -40.84 15.06 21.18
C ALA A 151 -39.48 14.32 21.22
N ALA A 152 -39.50 13.00 21.19
CA ALA A 152 -38.29 12.18 21.16
C ALA A 152 -37.48 12.40 19.87
N ALA A 153 -38.14 12.53 18.71
CA ALA A 153 -37.49 12.84 17.43
C ALA A 153 -36.83 14.21 17.45
N ARG A 154 -37.50 15.23 18.00
CA ARG A 154 -36.90 16.59 18.17
C ARG A 154 -35.68 16.56 19.08
N ALA A 155 -35.79 15.94 20.26
CA ALA A 155 -34.64 15.83 21.15
C ALA A 155 -33.43 15.14 20.50
N ARG A 156 -33.67 14.08 19.72
CA ARG A 156 -32.62 13.38 18.99
C ARG A 156 -32.01 14.24 17.88
N ARG A 157 -32.85 14.98 17.13
CA ARG A 157 -32.38 15.97 16.15
C ARG A 157 -31.46 16.98 16.82
N ASP A 158 -31.86 17.57 17.93
CA ASP A 158 -31.09 18.60 18.62
C ASP A 158 -29.75 18.03 19.11
N GLN A 159 -29.73 16.79 19.62
CA GLN A 159 -28.52 16.11 20.02
C GLN A 159 -27.58 15.85 18.83
N VAL A 160 -28.13 15.36 17.70
CA VAL A 160 -27.34 15.12 16.47
C VAL A 160 -26.77 16.43 15.96
N MET A 161 -27.59 17.48 15.88
CA MET A 161 -27.14 18.77 15.39
C MET A 161 -26.05 19.40 16.29
N ALA A 162 -26.13 19.26 17.60
CA ALA A 162 -25.08 19.68 18.53
C ALA A 162 -23.76 18.93 18.23
N THR A 163 -23.84 17.61 18.04
CA THR A 163 -22.65 16.80 17.67
C THR A 163 -22.06 17.24 16.31
N LEU A 164 -22.91 17.54 15.34
CA LEU A 164 -22.44 18.03 14.03
C LEU A 164 -21.80 19.44 14.11
N GLN A 165 -22.25 20.29 15.03
CA GLN A 165 -21.59 21.57 15.29
C GLN A 165 -20.17 21.38 15.85
N GLU A 166 -19.97 20.41 16.75
CA GLU A 166 -18.63 20.05 17.21
C GLU A 166 -17.78 19.51 16.05
N PHE A 167 -18.36 18.69 15.17
CA PHE A 167 -17.70 18.18 13.98
C PHE A 167 -17.26 19.33 13.04
N ASP A 168 -18.10 20.36 12.84
CA ASP A 168 -17.80 21.52 11.99
C ASP A 168 -16.56 22.33 12.44
N LEU A 169 -16.13 22.17 13.68
CA LEU A 169 -14.93 22.80 14.21
C LEU A 169 -13.64 22.02 13.91
N LEU A 170 -13.76 20.77 13.47
CA LEU A 170 -12.61 19.92 13.22
C LEU A 170 -11.94 20.26 11.88
N PRO A 171 -10.63 20.52 11.84
CA PRO A 171 -9.89 20.59 10.58
C PRO A 171 -9.78 19.18 9.95
N ARG A 172 -9.59 19.12 8.64
CA ARG A 172 -9.42 17.88 7.89
C ARG A 172 -8.26 17.01 8.41
N THR A 173 -7.15 17.63 8.83
CA THR A 173 -6.02 16.93 9.47
C THR A 173 -6.44 16.18 10.73
N GLU A 174 -7.24 16.81 11.58
CA GLU A 174 -7.75 16.17 12.80
C GLU A 174 -8.77 15.07 12.49
N PHE A 175 -9.59 15.27 11.47
CA PHE A 175 -10.49 14.23 10.97
C PHE A 175 -9.71 13.00 10.49
N ALA A 176 -8.68 13.18 9.62
CA ALA A 176 -7.82 12.11 9.14
C ALA A 176 -7.11 11.39 10.30
N ARG A 177 -6.59 12.14 11.27
CA ARG A 177 -5.94 11.59 12.46
C ARG A 177 -6.91 10.71 13.27
N ARG A 178 -8.12 11.20 13.56
CA ARG A 178 -9.12 10.44 14.32
C ARG A 178 -9.55 9.19 13.57
N LEU A 179 -9.75 9.27 12.25
CA LEU A 179 -10.11 8.12 11.42
C LEU A 179 -9.06 6.99 11.51
N LEU A 180 -7.78 7.36 11.60
CA LEU A 180 -6.68 6.41 11.71
C LEU A 180 -6.56 5.78 13.09
N THR A 181 -6.75 6.58 14.16
CA THR A 181 -6.31 6.20 15.52
C THR A 181 -7.43 6.05 16.51
N ALA A 182 -8.60 6.67 16.28
CA ALA A 182 -9.71 6.65 17.24
C ALA A 182 -10.70 5.51 16.97
N LYS A 183 -11.33 5.04 18.05
CA LYS A 183 -12.49 4.14 17.94
C LYS A 183 -13.68 4.87 17.32
N PRO A 184 -14.52 4.20 16.57
CA PRO A 184 -14.57 2.74 16.34
C PRO A 184 -13.75 2.25 15.15
N THR A 185 -13.18 3.15 14.33
CA THR A 185 -12.52 2.80 13.08
C THR A 185 -11.15 2.17 13.30
N GLU A 186 -10.33 2.77 14.17
CA GLU A 186 -8.96 2.30 14.44
C GLU A 186 -8.27 1.74 13.18
N LEU A 187 -8.43 2.44 12.05
CA LEU A 187 -8.06 1.93 10.72
C LEU A 187 -6.61 1.43 10.69
N LEU A 188 -5.72 2.19 11.31
CA LEU A 188 -4.30 1.85 11.33
C LEU A 188 -4.02 0.57 12.13
N GLU A 189 -4.71 0.38 13.26
CA GLU A 189 -4.55 -0.83 14.09
C GLU A 189 -5.12 -2.06 13.37
N ASN A 190 -6.26 -1.90 12.71
CA ASN A 190 -6.86 -2.97 11.92
C ASN A 190 -5.99 -3.39 10.72
N LEU A 191 -5.33 -2.45 10.05
CA LEU A 191 -4.37 -2.75 8.99
C LEU A 191 -3.14 -3.46 9.56
N ARG A 192 -2.60 -3.00 10.69
CA ARG A 192 -1.41 -3.56 11.34
C ARG A 192 -1.57 -4.99 11.84
N ARG A 193 -2.79 -5.40 12.21
CA ARG A 193 -3.07 -6.79 12.61
C ARG A 193 -2.82 -7.78 11.47
N ASN A 194 -3.00 -7.34 10.23
CA ASN A 194 -2.91 -8.23 9.07
C ASN A 194 -1.58 -8.09 8.32
N LEU A 195 -1.04 -6.87 8.23
CA LEU A 195 0.16 -6.56 7.45
C LEU A 195 1.02 -5.49 8.14
N PRO A 196 2.34 -5.56 8.02
CA PRO A 196 3.21 -4.47 8.41
C PRO A 196 2.77 -3.18 7.71
N THR A 197 2.68 -2.10 8.47
CA THR A 197 2.19 -0.83 7.98
C THR A 197 3.24 0.25 8.19
N ASP A 198 3.60 0.95 7.12
CA ASP A 198 4.45 2.13 7.12
C ASP A 198 3.56 3.37 7.08
N LEU A 199 3.67 4.24 8.08
CA LEU A 199 2.88 5.47 8.19
C LEU A 199 3.74 6.65 7.76
N ARG A 200 3.23 7.45 6.82
CA ARG A 200 3.91 8.64 6.30
C ARG A 200 3.01 9.87 6.36
N LEU A 201 3.62 11.01 6.64
CA LEU A 201 3.03 12.33 6.40
C LEU A 201 3.61 12.89 5.11
N PHE A 202 2.80 13.57 4.33
CA PHE A 202 3.28 14.21 3.10
C PHE A 202 2.61 15.56 2.85
N ALA A 203 3.32 16.39 2.12
CA ALA A 203 2.84 17.59 1.45
C ALA A 203 3.71 17.77 0.20
N ALA A 204 4.55 18.80 0.05
CA ALA A 204 5.60 18.83 -0.97
C ALA A 204 6.77 17.86 -0.67
N GLU A 205 7.02 17.61 0.62
CA GLU A 205 7.99 16.62 1.10
C GLU A 205 7.27 15.52 1.90
N GLN A 206 7.98 14.42 2.17
CA GLN A 206 7.43 13.30 2.95
C GLN A 206 8.25 13.06 4.21
N LEU A 207 7.59 12.57 5.25
CA LEU A 207 8.19 12.21 6.53
C LEU A 207 7.59 10.89 7.02
N GLN A 208 8.44 9.92 7.33
CA GLN A 208 8.01 8.69 7.97
C GLN A 208 7.66 8.96 9.44
N THR A 209 6.58 8.39 9.92
CA THR A 209 6.06 8.62 11.27
C THR A 209 5.57 7.34 11.94
N THR A 210 5.22 7.46 13.21
CA THR A 210 4.57 6.40 13.99
C THR A 210 3.26 6.92 14.56
N PRO A 211 2.30 6.06 14.92
CA PRO A 211 1.02 6.52 15.51
C PRO A 211 1.21 7.39 16.76
N GLN A 212 2.24 7.11 17.54
CA GLN A 212 2.57 7.86 18.76
C GLN A 212 3.06 9.27 18.45
N LEU A 213 3.83 9.41 17.37
CA LEU A 213 4.42 10.69 16.95
C LEU A 213 3.51 11.47 15.98
N LEU A 214 2.48 10.85 15.43
CA LEU A 214 1.61 11.44 14.41
C LEU A 214 1.08 12.81 14.85
N ASN A 215 0.53 12.91 16.05
CA ASN A 215 -0.04 14.16 16.57
C ASN A 215 1.03 15.24 16.77
N GLN A 216 2.16 14.87 17.35
CA GLN A 216 3.27 15.80 17.55
C GLN A 216 3.83 16.31 16.24
N GLN A 217 4.02 15.44 15.24
CA GLN A 217 4.59 15.80 13.96
C GLN A 217 3.64 16.64 13.11
N LEU A 218 2.33 16.39 13.17
CA LEU A 218 1.35 17.25 12.52
C LEU A 218 1.34 18.67 13.09
N GLN A 219 1.67 18.85 14.37
CA GLN A 219 1.69 20.17 15.02
C GLN A 219 3.05 20.87 14.88
N SER A 220 4.16 20.17 15.19
CA SER A 220 5.48 20.81 15.32
C SER A 220 6.37 20.63 14.10
N ASP A 221 6.25 19.54 13.34
CA ASP A 221 7.14 19.23 12.22
C ASP A 221 6.53 19.51 10.84
N ARG A 222 5.30 19.98 10.79
CA ARG A 222 4.55 20.24 9.55
C ARG A 222 5.30 21.16 8.59
N GLN A 223 6.01 22.17 9.11
CA GLN A 223 6.79 23.09 8.27
C GLN A 223 7.92 22.39 7.48
N LYS A 224 8.44 21.27 7.99
CA LYS A 224 9.43 20.45 7.28
C LYS A 224 8.87 19.80 6.02
N LEU A 225 7.55 19.59 5.97
CA LEU A 225 6.84 19.02 4.83
C LEU A 225 6.55 20.03 3.71
N ARG A 226 6.83 21.32 3.92
CA ARG A 226 6.48 22.42 3.00
C ARG A 226 4.99 22.40 2.64
N PRO A 227 4.10 22.70 3.59
CA PRO A 227 2.67 22.43 3.50
C PRO A 227 1.93 23.29 2.45
N ALA A 228 2.56 24.33 1.90
CA ALA A 228 2.00 25.18 0.85
C ALA A 228 1.75 24.44 -0.48
N ALA A 229 2.35 23.27 -0.68
CA ALA A 229 2.16 22.47 -1.88
C ALA A 229 1.88 21.00 -1.52
N THR A 230 1.18 20.30 -2.40
CA THR A 230 0.85 18.88 -2.26
C THR A 230 1.41 18.11 -3.43
N ASP A 231 2.20 17.07 -3.15
CA ASP A 231 2.83 16.19 -4.14
C ASP A 231 2.51 14.71 -3.85
N THR A 232 1.27 14.33 -4.13
CA THR A 232 0.80 12.95 -3.98
C THR A 232 1.53 11.98 -4.92
N ILE A 233 1.77 12.42 -6.16
CA ILE A 233 2.44 11.58 -7.17
C ILE A 233 3.91 11.40 -6.81
N GLY A 234 4.58 12.47 -6.39
CA GLY A 234 5.96 12.39 -5.92
C GLY A 234 6.14 11.50 -4.69
N LEU A 235 5.16 11.48 -3.77
CA LEU A 235 5.13 10.54 -2.65
C LEU A 235 5.16 9.08 -3.16
N LEU A 236 4.29 8.72 -4.11
CA LEU A 236 4.22 7.37 -4.67
C LEU A 236 5.52 6.98 -5.35
N GLN A 237 6.04 7.85 -6.22
CA GLN A 237 7.29 7.62 -6.95
C GLN A 237 8.50 7.48 -6.01
N LYS A 238 8.68 8.40 -5.05
CA LYS A 238 9.78 8.34 -4.07
C LYS A 238 9.70 7.07 -3.24
N THR A 239 8.49 6.73 -2.75
CA THR A 239 8.31 5.51 -1.94
C THR A 239 8.61 4.24 -2.74
N LEU A 240 8.22 4.17 -4.02
CA LEU A 240 8.57 3.05 -4.89
C LEU A 240 10.07 2.98 -5.20
N ALA A 241 10.75 4.13 -5.29
CA ALA A 241 12.20 4.17 -5.51
C ALA A 241 13.02 3.77 -4.28
N GLU A 242 12.54 4.11 -3.07
CA GLU A 242 13.18 3.75 -1.80
C GLU A 242 13.07 2.26 -1.48
N GLU A 243 12.03 1.60 -1.96
CA GLU A 243 11.68 0.23 -1.62
C GLU A 243 12.00 -0.73 -2.78
N SER A 244 12.44 -1.93 -2.45
CA SER A 244 12.62 -2.97 -3.46
C SER A 244 11.27 -3.45 -4.02
N ALA A 245 11.25 -3.83 -5.29
CA ALA A 245 10.06 -4.38 -5.93
C ALA A 245 9.47 -5.54 -5.12
N GLY A 246 8.17 -5.49 -4.85
CA GLY A 246 7.44 -6.51 -4.07
C GLY A 246 7.41 -6.29 -2.55
N GLN A 247 8.03 -5.24 -2.03
CA GLN A 247 7.93 -4.88 -0.61
C GLN A 247 6.66 -4.08 -0.28
N ILE A 248 6.11 -3.36 -1.26
CA ILE A 248 4.87 -2.61 -1.09
C ILE A 248 3.70 -3.44 -1.59
N ARG A 249 2.71 -3.65 -0.72
CA ARG A 249 1.47 -4.37 -1.03
C ARG A 249 0.37 -3.45 -1.54
N GLY A 250 0.41 -2.20 -1.17
CA GLY A 250 -0.55 -1.18 -1.56
C GLY A 250 -0.34 0.13 -0.82
N PHE A 251 -1.00 1.16 -1.31
CA PHE A 251 -1.05 2.48 -0.70
C PHE A 251 -2.46 2.78 -0.19
N VAL A 252 -2.55 3.44 0.95
CA VAL A 252 -3.78 4.04 1.49
C VAL A 252 -3.49 5.53 1.70
N LEU A 253 -4.14 6.38 0.91
CA LEU A 253 -3.94 7.83 0.93
C LEU A 253 -5.12 8.50 1.61
N LEU A 254 -4.87 9.33 2.61
CA LEU A 254 -5.86 10.20 3.24
C LEU A 254 -5.52 11.63 2.79
N THR A 255 -6.29 12.18 1.86
CA THR A 255 -6.01 13.48 1.21
C THR A 255 -7.30 14.14 0.74
N ASP A 256 -7.28 15.45 0.54
CA ASP A 256 -8.38 16.18 -0.11
C ASP A 256 -8.33 16.10 -1.66
N GLY A 257 -7.38 15.33 -2.19
CA GLY A 257 -7.23 15.06 -3.63
C GLY A 257 -6.58 16.20 -4.41
N ARG A 258 -6.08 17.25 -3.76
CA ARG A 258 -5.40 18.36 -4.44
C ARG A 258 -3.96 17.97 -4.76
N GLN A 259 -3.59 18.07 -6.03
CA GLN A 259 -2.21 17.97 -6.52
C GLN A 259 -1.80 19.36 -6.99
N THR A 260 -0.80 19.96 -6.36
CA THR A 260 -0.36 21.32 -6.70
C THR A 260 0.97 21.35 -7.42
N THR A 261 1.74 20.28 -7.35
CA THR A 261 3.01 20.12 -8.07
C THR A 261 2.78 19.46 -9.43
N PRO A 262 3.49 19.91 -10.48
CA PRO A 262 3.47 19.19 -11.77
C PRO A 262 4.02 17.78 -11.60
N ALA A 263 3.28 16.78 -12.06
CA ALA A 263 3.69 15.39 -11.98
C ALA A 263 3.06 14.54 -13.09
N ASP A 264 3.76 13.46 -13.48
CA ASP A 264 3.26 12.47 -14.42
C ASP A 264 2.39 11.43 -13.70
N ALA A 265 1.11 11.76 -13.59
CA ALA A 265 0.13 10.86 -12.97
C ALA A 265 -0.14 9.61 -13.82
N ALA A 266 -0.16 9.76 -15.15
CA ALA A 266 -0.45 8.65 -16.07
C ALA A 266 0.68 7.61 -16.04
N GLY A 267 1.93 8.02 -16.20
CA GLY A 267 3.08 7.12 -16.12
C GLY A 267 3.22 6.45 -14.74
N THR A 268 2.90 7.19 -13.66
CA THR A 268 2.91 6.59 -12.31
C THR A 268 1.81 5.54 -12.13
N ALA A 269 0.61 5.79 -12.66
CA ALA A 269 -0.49 4.82 -12.61
C ALA A 269 -0.17 3.56 -13.43
N GLU A 270 0.43 3.70 -14.61
CA GLU A 270 0.89 2.57 -15.43
C GLU A 270 1.95 1.74 -14.69
N LEU A 271 2.93 2.40 -14.07
CA LEU A 271 3.96 1.73 -13.28
C LEU A 271 3.34 0.92 -12.14
N LEU A 272 2.43 1.51 -11.36
CA LEU A 272 1.74 0.84 -10.25
C LEU A 272 0.90 -0.35 -10.74
N ALA A 273 0.24 -0.22 -11.91
CA ALA A 273 -0.50 -1.30 -12.52
C ALA A 273 0.41 -2.46 -12.96
N MET A 274 1.57 -2.15 -13.57
CA MET A 274 2.56 -3.16 -14.00
C MET A 274 3.09 -3.99 -12.82
N ILE A 275 3.32 -3.35 -11.68
CA ILE A 275 3.82 -4.03 -10.45
C ILE A 275 2.69 -4.55 -9.57
N ASN A 276 1.42 -4.39 -9.98
CA ASN A 276 0.21 -4.83 -9.28
C ASN A 276 0.11 -4.28 -7.84
N VAL A 277 0.40 -2.99 -7.66
CA VAL A 277 0.30 -2.28 -6.38
C VAL A 277 -0.92 -1.34 -6.40
N PRO A 278 -2.02 -1.68 -5.68
CA PRO A 278 -3.22 -0.86 -5.64
C PRO A 278 -3.02 0.40 -4.79
N VAL A 279 -3.71 1.47 -5.19
CA VAL A 279 -3.81 2.73 -4.45
C VAL A 279 -5.25 2.97 -4.03
N TYR A 280 -5.49 3.05 -2.73
CA TYR A 280 -6.79 3.35 -2.14
C TYR A 280 -6.77 4.79 -1.63
N CYS A 281 -7.60 5.64 -2.22
CA CYS A 281 -7.78 7.02 -1.74
C CYS A 281 -8.98 7.11 -0.82
N ILE A 282 -8.77 7.64 0.38
CA ILE A 282 -9.82 8.02 1.32
C ILE A 282 -9.94 9.54 1.21
N PRO A 283 -10.96 10.06 0.51
CA PRO A 283 -11.12 11.50 0.35
C PRO A 283 -11.50 12.12 1.70
N ILE A 284 -10.74 13.15 2.07
CA ILE A 284 -10.98 13.94 3.27
C ILE A 284 -11.46 15.32 2.83
N GLY A 285 -12.65 15.70 3.26
CA GLY A 285 -13.26 16.97 2.92
C GLY A 285 -14.50 16.83 2.05
N SER A 286 -15.30 17.91 1.97
CA SER A 286 -16.54 17.93 1.21
C SER A 286 -16.29 17.96 -0.29
N ALA A 287 -17.13 17.26 -1.05
CA ALA A 287 -17.19 17.36 -2.51
C ALA A 287 -17.67 18.77 -2.96
N LEU A 288 -18.41 19.46 -2.11
CA LEU A 288 -18.82 20.83 -2.35
C LEU A 288 -17.67 21.79 -2.09
N GLN A 289 -17.30 22.56 -3.10
CA GLN A 289 -16.36 23.67 -2.90
C GLN A 289 -17.06 24.82 -2.17
N PRO A 290 -16.40 25.46 -1.17
CA PRO A 290 -16.90 26.69 -0.59
C PRO A 290 -17.09 27.72 -1.72
N ARG A 291 -18.21 28.42 -1.71
CA ARG A 291 -18.42 29.51 -2.65
C ARG A 291 -17.39 30.60 -2.36
N ASP A 292 -16.39 30.71 -3.23
CA ASP A 292 -15.36 31.74 -3.11
C ASP A 292 -15.93 33.08 -3.51
N LEU A 293 -16.41 33.83 -2.53
CA LEU A 293 -16.92 35.20 -2.72
C LEU A 293 -15.84 36.16 -3.24
N SER A 294 -14.57 35.83 -3.12
CA SER A 294 -13.45 36.65 -3.61
C SER A 294 -13.42 36.74 -5.14
N LYS A 295 -13.98 35.75 -5.85
CA LYS A 295 -14.07 35.76 -7.32
C LYS A 295 -15.18 36.68 -7.86
N ILE A 296 -16.15 37.01 -7.03
CA ILE A 296 -17.27 37.91 -7.45
C ILE A 296 -16.81 39.36 -7.57
N GLY A 297 -15.81 39.79 -6.80
CA GLY A 297 -15.27 41.14 -6.80
C GLY A 297 -14.28 41.49 -7.92
N ARG A 298 -13.80 40.52 -8.71
CA ARG A 298 -12.81 40.74 -9.80
C ARG A 298 -13.41 40.84 -11.19
N ALA A 299 -14.71 40.68 -11.35
CA ALA A 299 -15.38 40.75 -12.66
C ALA A 299 -15.84 42.17 -13.08
N HIS A 300 -15.58 43.19 -12.28
CA HIS A 300 -15.96 44.56 -12.56
C HIS A 300 -14.86 45.58 -12.18
N VAL A 301 -13.67 45.44 -12.74
CA VAL A 301 -12.70 46.55 -12.86
C VAL A 301 -12.04 46.46 -14.23
#